data_e27df15e9ef876fa939152e0c00cd655
#
_entry.id   e27df15e9ef876fa939152e0c00cd655
#
_cell.length_a   1.000
_cell.length_b   1.000
_cell.length_c   1.000
_cell.angle_alpha   90.00
_cell.angle_beta   90.00
_cell.angle_gamma   90.00
#
_symmetry.space_group_name_H-M   'P 1'
#
loop_
_entity.id
_entity.type
_entity.pdbx_description
1 polymer ?
#
loop_
_entity_poly.entity_id
_entity_poly.type
_entity_poly.pdbx_seq_one_letter_code
_entity_poly.pdbx_strand_id
1 'polypeptide(L)'
;VAVFGLGGPLISIGAPKLIAFLFEGKDRGLAMGIYITGPGVGAVVALSITNSFLLPIFDYSWRSVIGAYALFTISSGCIWLLLSSNQLGHLVEATMQAASTGPIGETFRNLASIRSVQIVLAMSVGIFFFNHGLNNWLPEIIRSKGLSFAEAGYWAAIPTTVSIMSALLIPRLATAERRMLVMGLLIVCAGGATILLHTAPGLQLAFGLCLQGLARGAMMTVALLMLVEIPNVGPKRAGTAGGLFFTAAEIGGVTGPLVIGLLHDLSDGFSISLTMLSFICFLLLVLLFLLSCG
;
A
#
# COMPACT_ATOMS: atom_id res chain seq x y z
N VAL A 1 13.26 -8.25 11.32
CA VAL A 1 12.48 -7.15 10.68
C VAL A 1 13.34 -6.42 9.66
N ALA A 2 14.55 -5.92 9.99
CA ALA A 2 15.40 -5.15 9.06
C ALA A 2 15.75 -5.92 7.76
N VAL A 3 16.18 -7.19 7.89
CA VAL A 3 16.50 -8.06 6.74
C VAL A 3 15.26 -8.30 5.87
N PHE A 4 14.08 -8.50 6.48
CA PHE A 4 12.82 -8.62 5.78
C PHE A 4 12.48 -7.33 5.01
N GLY A 5 12.73 -6.16 5.63
CA GLY A 5 12.52 -4.85 5.00
C GLY A 5 13.40 -4.60 3.78
N LEU A 6 14.58 -5.22 3.69
CA LEU A 6 15.43 -5.16 2.50
C LEU A 6 14.88 -6.01 1.34
N GLY A 7 14.23 -7.14 1.63
CA GLY A 7 13.69 -8.03 0.61
C GLY A 7 12.35 -7.56 0.01
N GLY A 8 11.50 -6.92 0.79
CA GLY A 8 10.17 -6.48 0.38
C GLY A 8 10.16 -5.59 -0.88
N PRO A 9 10.94 -4.50 -0.93
CA PRO A 9 11.02 -3.62 -2.08
C PRO A 9 11.51 -4.31 -3.36
N LEU A 10 12.40 -5.30 -3.27
CA LEU A 10 12.88 -6.05 -4.43
C LEU A 10 11.72 -6.76 -5.13
N ILE A 11 10.78 -7.32 -4.38
CA ILE A 11 9.60 -7.98 -4.95
C ILE A 11 8.58 -6.93 -5.40
N SER A 12 8.28 -5.94 -4.58
CA SER A 12 7.23 -4.94 -4.84
C SER A 12 7.52 -4.07 -6.06
N ILE A 13 8.79 -3.79 -6.35
CA ILE A 13 9.22 -2.98 -7.50
C ILE A 13 9.66 -3.87 -8.65
N GLY A 14 10.36 -4.96 -8.35
CA GLY A 14 10.94 -5.86 -9.33
C GLY A 14 9.89 -6.62 -10.13
N ALA A 15 8.88 -7.19 -9.47
CA ALA A 15 7.85 -7.99 -10.13
C ALA A 15 7.00 -7.17 -11.12
N PRO A 16 6.46 -5.98 -10.79
CA PRO A 16 5.77 -5.14 -11.77
C PRO A 16 6.64 -4.74 -12.96
N LYS A 17 7.93 -4.45 -12.73
CA LYS A 17 8.88 -4.13 -13.79
C LYS A 17 9.08 -5.32 -14.73
N LEU A 18 9.25 -6.51 -14.18
CA LEU A 18 9.40 -7.75 -14.94
C LEU A 18 8.13 -8.05 -15.77
N ILE A 19 6.95 -7.92 -15.16
CA ILE A 19 5.66 -8.11 -15.84
C ILE A 19 5.50 -7.10 -16.99
N ALA A 20 5.81 -5.84 -16.77
CA ALA A 20 5.72 -4.81 -17.78
C ALA A 20 6.67 -5.05 -18.96
N PHE A 21 7.78 -5.74 -18.71
CA PHE A 21 8.78 -6.09 -19.72
C PHE A 21 8.41 -7.35 -20.51
N LEU A 22 7.91 -8.38 -19.82
CA LEU A 22 7.64 -9.70 -20.45
C LEU A 22 6.28 -9.79 -21.14
N PHE A 23 5.31 -8.99 -20.71
CA PHE A 23 3.93 -9.09 -21.18
C PHE A 23 3.49 -7.81 -21.88
N GLU A 24 2.65 -7.94 -22.91
CA GLU A 24 2.04 -6.84 -23.65
C GLU A 24 0.52 -6.91 -23.65
N GLY A 25 -0.14 -5.78 -23.92
CA GLY A 25 -1.58 -5.70 -24.11
C GLY A 25 -2.39 -6.31 -22.96
N LYS A 26 -3.29 -7.23 -23.30
CA LYS A 26 -4.21 -7.89 -22.36
C LYS A 26 -3.48 -8.81 -21.38
N ASP A 27 -2.41 -9.48 -21.82
CA ASP A 27 -1.65 -10.42 -20.99
C ASP A 27 -0.90 -9.70 -19.89
N ARG A 28 -0.41 -8.48 -20.13
CA ARG A 28 0.17 -7.61 -19.10
C ARG A 28 -0.86 -7.29 -18.00
N GLY A 29 -2.10 -6.97 -18.40
CA GLY A 29 -3.18 -6.71 -17.45
C GLY A 29 -3.51 -7.91 -16.59
N LEU A 30 -3.56 -9.09 -17.18
CA LEU A 30 -3.81 -10.34 -16.46
C LEU A 30 -2.66 -10.68 -15.49
N ALA A 31 -1.42 -10.64 -15.96
CA ALA A 31 -0.24 -10.91 -15.13
C ALA A 31 -0.13 -9.93 -13.95
N MET A 32 -0.40 -8.63 -14.18
CA MET A 32 -0.42 -7.63 -13.13
C MET A 32 -1.58 -7.88 -12.13
N GLY A 33 -2.75 -8.28 -12.62
CA GLY A 33 -3.89 -8.66 -11.78
C GLY A 33 -3.56 -9.83 -10.86
N ILE A 34 -2.94 -10.89 -11.39
CA ILE A 34 -2.49 -12.05 -10.61
C ILE A 34 -1.47 -11.61 -9.54
N TYR A 35 -0.49 -10.79 -9.92
CA TYR A 35 0.51 -10.28 -8.99
C TYR A 35 -0.13 -9.49 -7.83
N ILE A 36 -1.03 -8.54 -8.14
CA ILE A 36 -1.68 -7.68 -7.14
C ILE A 36 -2.58 -8.47 -6.18
N THR A 37 -3.19 -9.56 -6.63
CA THR A 37 -4.02 -10.41 -5.75
C THR A 37 -3.18 -11.25 -4.79
N GLY A 38 -1.92 -11.53 -5.11
CA GLY A 38 -1.02 -12.38 -4.33
C GLY A 38 -0.94 -12.00 -2.84
N PRO A 39 -0.62 -10.76 -2.47
CA PRO A 39 -0.56 -10.34 -1.07
C PRO A 39 -1.88 -10.52 -0.32
N GLY A 40 -3.03 -10.24 -0.98
CA GLY A 40 -4.36 -10.41 -0.39
C GLY A 40 -4.68 -11.88 -0.11
N VAL A 41 -4.48 -12.74 -1.09
CA VAL A 41 -4.65 -14.19 -0.96
C VAL A 41 -3.69 -14.73 0.10
N GLY A 42 -2.42 -14.33 0.05
CA GLY A 42 -1.42 -14.73 1.03
C GLY A 42 -1.80 -14.36 2.46
N ALA A 43 -2.33 -13.17 2.68
CA ALA A 43 -2.81 -12.74 3.99
C ALA A 43 -3.97 -13.59 4.51
N VAL A 44 -4.98 -13.86 3.67
CA VAL A 44 -6.12 -14.71 4.03
C VAL A 44 -5.65 -16.13 4.36
N VAL A 45 -4.79 -16.70 3.53
CA VAL A 45 -4.23 -18.05 3.73
C VAL A 45 -3.42 -18.09 5.03
N ALA A 46 -2.53 -17.11 5.24
CA ALA A 46 -1.71 -17.04 6.45
C ALA A 46 -2.56 -16.94 7.71
N LEU A 47 -3.54 -16.03 7.75
CA LEU A 47 -4.43 -15.86 8.90
C LEU A 47 -5.26 -17.12 9.20
N SER A 48 -5.77 -17.76 8.16
CA SER A 48 -6.57 -18.97 8.30
C SER A 48 -5.74 -20.18 8.75
N ILE A 49 -4.60 -20.42 8.10
CA ILE A 49 -3.76 -21.59 8.37
C ILE A 49 -2.99 -21.43 9.70
N THR A 50 -2.55 -20.22 10.03
CA THR A 50 -1.77 -20.00 11.26
C THR A 50 -2.56 -20.41 12.49
N ASN A 51 -3.75 -19.87 12.67
CA ASN A 51 -4.53 -20.09 13.89
C ASN A 51 -5.19 -21.46 13.95
N SER A 52 -5.69 -21.96 12.80
CA SER A 52 -6.48 -23.18 12.76
C SER A 52 -5.65 -24.44 12.62
N PHE A 53 -4.43 -24.35 12.09
CA PHE A 53 -3.65 -25.51 11.72
C PHE A 53 -2.22 -25.48 12.28
N LEU A 54 -1.44 -24.41 12.00
CA LEU A 54 -0.04 -24.37 12.39
C LEU A 54 0.16 -24.22 13.91
N LEU A 55 -0.57 -23.35 14.57
CA LEU A 55 -0.45 -23.17 16.02
C LEU A 55 -0.77 -24.47 16.78
N PRO A 56 -1.86 -25.19 16.51
CA PRO A 56 -2.11 -26.49 17.15
C PRO A 56 -1.02 -27.55 16.87
N ILE A 57 -0.50 -27.63 15.65
CA ILE A 57 0.56 -28.60 15.29
C ILE A 57 1.85 -28.32 16.03
N PHE A 58 2.16 -27.06 16.27
CA PHE A 58 3.40 -26.65 16.95
C PHE A 58 3.19 -26.32 18.43
N ASP A 59 2.23 -26.95 19.09
CA ASP A 59 1.95 -26.78 20.53
C ASP A 59 1.82 -25.31 20.93
N TYR A 60 1.18 -24.49 20.09
CA TYR A 60 1.00 -23.03 20.26
C TYR A 60 2.32 -22.24 20.33
N SER A 61 3.42 -22.82 19.83
CA SER A 61 4.71 -22.15 19.72
C SER A 61 4.73 -21.21 18.50
N TRP A 62 4.54 -19.91 18.70
CA TRP A 62 4.63 -18.92 17.63
C TRP A 62 6.01 -18.89 16.94
N ARG A 63 7.10 -19.27 17.69
CA ARG A 63 8.45 -19.35 17.12
C ARG A 63 8.57 -20.43 16.07
N SER A 64 7.98 -21.59 16.33
CA SER A 64 7.97 -22.72 15.38
C SER A 64 7.14 -22.38 14.13
N VAL A 65 6.04 -21.66 14.29
CA VAL A 65 5.22 -21.17 13.16
C VAL A 65 6.02 -20.20 12.28
N ILE A 66 6.75 -19.24 12.90
CA ILE A 66 7.64 -18.34 12.12
C ILE A 66 8.74 -19.15 11.41
N GLY A 67 9.30 -20.17 12.06
CA GLY A 67 10.27 -21.08 11.44
C GLY A 67 9.71 -21.79 10.20
N ALA A 68 8.46 -22.27 10.27
CA ALA A 68 7.77 -22.90 9.14
C ALA A 68 7.56 -21.90 7.97
N TYR A 69 7.15 -20.67 8.26
CA TYR A 69 7.05 -19.63 7.23
C TYR A 69 8.41 -19.24 6.64
N ALA A 70 9.46 -19.17 7.45
CA ALA A 70 10.82 -18.94 6.97
C ALA A 70 11.28 -20.04 6.01
N LEU A 71 11.02 -21.30 6.35
CA LEU A 71 11.34 -22.45 5.49
C LEU A 71 10.57 -22.39 4.16
N PHE A 72 9.29 -22.08 4.22
CA PHE A 72 8.46 -21.88 3.01
C PHE A 72 9.00 -20.77 2.12
N THR A 73 9.39 -19.63 2.70
CA THR A 73 9.95 -18.49 1.98
C THR A 73 11.28 -18.83 1.33
N ILE A 74 12.18 -19.51 2.06
CA ILE A 74 13.48 -19.99 1.54
C ILE A 74 13.25 -20.96 0.38
N SER A 75 12.36 -21.93 0.55
CA SER A 75 12.02 -22.89 -0.51
C SER A 75 11.49 -22.22 -1.77
N SER A 76 10.60 -21.23 -1.60
CA SER A 76 10.08 -20.43 -2.73
C SER A 76 11.19 -19.65 -3.41
N GLY A 77 12.13 -19.07 -2.65
CA GLY A 77 13.31 -18.40 -3.19
C GLY A 77 14.25 -19.34 -3.96
N CYS A 78 14.49 -20.53 -3.45
CA CYS A 78 15.27 -21.56 -4.14
C CYS A 78 14.62 -22.00 -5.45
N ILE A 79 13.29 -22.23 -5.43
CA ILE A 79 12.53 -22.55 -6.65
C ILE A 79 12.65 -21.42 -7.68
N TRP A 80 12.50 -20.17 -7.24
CA TRP A 80 12.66 -19.01 -8.12
C TRP A 80 14.06 -18.95 -8.72
N LEU A 81 15.11 -19.14 -7.94
CA LEU A 81 16.50 -19.16 -8.43
C LEU A 81 16.72 -20.27 -9.46
N LEU A 82 16.21 -21.48 -9.23
CA LEU A 82 16.30 -22.59 -10.17
C LEU A 82 15.57 -22.30 -11.49
N LEU A 83 14.39 -21.66 -11.41
CA LEU A 83 13.63 -21.31 -12.61
C LEU A 83 14.25 -20.13 -13.36
N SER A 84 14.82 -19.14 -12.66
CA SER A 84 15.42 -17.94 -13.27
C SER A 84 16.84 -18.15 -13.79
N SER A 85 17.53 -19.19 -13.34
CA SER A 85 18.89 -19.52 -13.80
C SER A 85 18.94 -20.20 -15.18
N ASN A 86 17.81 -20.40 -15.84
CA ASN A 86 17.73 -20.93 -17.19
C ASN A 86 18.11 -19.85 -18.25
N GLN A 87 18.44 -20.29 -19.46
CA GLN A 87 18.82 -19.42 -20.58
C GLN A 87 17.82 -18.27 -20.86
N LEU A 88 16.53 -18.50 -20.62
CA LEU A 88 15.49 -17.47 -20.70
C LEU A 88 15.67 -16.34 -19.66
N GLY A 89 16.09 -16.67 -18.45
CA GLY A 89 16.37 -15.67 -17.40
C GLY A 89 17.52 -14.75 -17.80
N HIS A 90 18.60 -15.30 -18.34
CA HIS A 90 19.76 -14.51 -18.82
C HIS A 90 19.41 -13.63 -20.02
N LEU A 91 18.55 -14.10 -20.95
CA LEU A 91 18.08 -13.29 -22.08
C LEU A 91 17.22 -12.10 -21.59
N VAL A 92 16.34 -12.32 -20.64
CA VAL A 92 15.51 -11.28 -20.02
C VAL A 92 16.39 -10.24 -19.33
N GLU A 93 17.38 -10.68 -18.55
CA GLU A 93 18.31 -9.80 -17.84
C GLU A 93 19.14 -8.95 -18.81
N ALA A 94 19.72 -9.55 -19.84
CA ALA A 94 20.49 -8.85 -20.87
C ALA A 94 19.65 -7.79 -21.59
N THR A 95 18.40 -8.11 -21.92
CA THR A 95 17.48 -7.17 -22.59
C THR A 95 17.02 -6.06 -21.66
N MET A 96 16.79 -6.35 -20.38
CA MET A 96 16.47 -5.32 -19.37
C MET A 96 17.64 -4.37 -19.10
N GLN A 97 18.87 -4.88 -19.12
CA GLN A 97 20.08 -4.06 -18.99
C GLN A 97 20.28 -3.15 -20.21
N ALA A 98 20.05 -3.67 -21.41
CA ALA A 98 20.13 -2.88 -22.65
C ALA A 98 19.05 -1.79 -22.75
N ALA A 99 17.87 -2.01 -22.13
CA ALA A 99 16.78 -1.03 -22.09
C ALA A 99 16.97 0.04 -21.01
N SER A 100 17.92 -0.11 -20.10
CA SER A 100 18.23 0.88 -19.05
C SER A 100 19.04 2.03 -19.64
N THR A 101 18.40 3.17 -19.89
CA THR A 101 19.05 4.37 -20.43
C THR A 101 19.63 5.24 -19.33
N GLY A 102 20.95 5.29 -19.23
CA GLY A 102 21.69 6.26 -18.40
C GLY A 102 21.94 5.86 -16.95
N PRO A 103 22.80 6.60 -16.22
CA PRO A 103 23.12 6.33 -14.84
C PRO A 103 21.88 6.58 -13.96
N ILE A 104 21.48 5.55 -13.20
CA ILE A 104 20.29 5.55 -12.33
C ILE A 104 20.28 6.76 -11.41
N GLY A 105 21.44 7.14 -10.85
CA GLY A 105 21.57 8.27 -9.92
C GLY A 105 21.23 9.63 -10.53
N GLU A 106 21.56 9.84 -11.81
CA GLU A 106 21.24 11.08 -12.52
C GLU A 106 19.76 11.16 -12.84
N THR A 107 19.16 10.05 -13.29
CA THR A 107 17.70 9.96 -13.51
C THR A 107 16.94 10.19 -12.22
N PHE A 108 17.39 9.62 -11.10
CA PHE A 108 16.81 9.81 -9.78
C PHE A 108 16.83 11.29 -9.36
N ARG A 109 18.00 11.96 -9.46
CA ARG A 109 18.14 13.39 -9.10
C ARG A 109 17.28 14.27 -9.99
N ASN A 110 17.23 13.99 -11.29
CA ASN A 110 16.43 14.74 -12.25
C ASN A 110 14.94 14.62 -11.96
N LEU A 111 14.44 13.41 -11.66
CA LEU A 111 13.05 13.21 -11.27
C LEU A 111 12.70 13.87 -9.94
N ALA A 112 13.58 13.74 -8.94
CA ALA A 112 13.38 14.35 -7.62
C ALA A 112 13.41 15.89 -7.65
N SER A 113 13.94 16.51 -8.70
CA SER A 113 13.94 17.97 -8.87
C SER A 113 12.64 18.52 -9.48
N ILE A 114 11.79 17.68 -10.06
CA ILE A 114 10.53 18.10 -10.68
C ILE A 114 9.51 18.39 -9.57
N ARG A 115 8.98 19.63 -9.52
CA ARG A 115 8.03 20.07 -8.48
C ARG A 115 6.80 19.19 -8.37
N SER A 116 6.19 18.80 -9.50
CA SER A 116 5.02 17.91 -9.49
C SER A 116 5.36 16.53 -8.94
N VAL A 117 6.57 16.00 -9.20
CA VAL A 117 7.05 14.75 -8.59
C VAL A 117 7.18 14.91 -7.09
N GLN A 118 7.81 16.01 -6.61
CA GLN A 118 7.97 16.27 -5.17
C GLN A 118 6.62 16.33 -4.44
N ILE A 119 5.61 16.96 -5.05
CA ILE A 119 4.26 17.02 -4.48
C ILE A 119 3.65 15.61 -4.38
N VAL A 120 3.74 14.79 -5.44
CA VAL A 120 3.21 13.43 -5.40
C VAL A 120 3.98 12.54 -4.41
N LEU A 121 5.31 12.74 -4.26
CA LEU A 121 6.09 12.06 -3.23
C LEU A 121 5.65 12.48 -1.81
N ALA A 122 5.41 13.76 -1.57
CA ALA A 122 4.86 14.24 -0.30
C ALA A 122 3.45 13.66 -0.03
N MET A 123 2.60 13.58 -1.07
CA MET A 123 1.29 12.92 -0.97
C MET A 123 1.45 11.44 -0.61
N SER A 124 2.43 10.73 -1.18
CA SER A 124 2.64 9.31 -0.89
C SER A 124 2.97 9.06 0.59
N VAL A 125 3.76 9.95 1.22
CA VAL A 125 4.03 9.90 2.67
C VAL A 125 2.72 9.97 3.46
N GLY A 126 1.87 10.96 3.17
CA GLY A 126 0.59 11.13 3.86
C GLY A 126 -0.38 9.98 3.63
N ILE A 127 -0.45 9.46 2.40
CA ILE A 127 -1.30 8.31 2.03
C ILE A 127 -0.89 7.05 2.82
N PHE A 128 0.41 6.76 2.89
CA PHE A 128 0.91 5.59 3.61
C PHE A 128 0.81 5.77 5.12
N PHE A 129 1.06 6.97 5.62
CA PHE A 129 0.83 7.30 7.02
C PHE A 129 -0.61 6.99 7.44
N PHE A 130 -1.59 7.50 6.68
CA PHE A 130 -3.01 7.23 6.90
C PHE A 130 -3.33 5.74 6.81
N ASN A 131 -2.93 5.08 5.72
CA ASN A 131 -3.28 3.70 5.46
C ASN A 131 -2.67 2.73 6.48
N HIS A 132 -1.37 2.83 6.73
CA HIS A 132 -0.66 1.94 7.66
C HIS A 132 -1.02 2.28 9.10
N GLY A 133 -1.14 3.57 9.42
CA GLY A 133 -1.56 4.01 10.74
C GLY A 133 -2.91 3.43 11.13
N LEU A 134 -3.95 3.68 10.34
CA LEU A 134 -5.29 3.13 10.62
C LEU A 134 -5.33 1.62 10.54
N ASN A 135 -4.70 1.00 9.54
CA ASN A 135 -4.78 -0.45 9.37
C ASN A 135 -4.25 -1.21 10.58
N ASN A 136 -3.16 -0.73 11.18
CA ASN A 136 -2.55 -1.39 12.33
C ASN A 136 -3.34 -1.16 13.63
N TRP A 137 -3.91 0.02 13.81
CA TRP A 137 -4.60 0.38 15.04
C TRP A 137 -6.13 0.25 15.00
N LEU A 138 -6.71 0.01 13.83
CA LEU A 138 -8.16 -0.03 13.64
C LEU A 138 -8.88 -1.01 14.57
N PRO A 139 -8.43 -2.27 14.76
CA PRO A 139 -9.09 -3.18 15.70
C PRO A 139 -9.08 -2.63 17.12
N GLU A 140 -8.00 -1.99 17.55
CA GLU A 140 -7.88 -1.43 18.89
C GLU A 140 -8.72 -0.15 19.05
N ILE A 141 -8.76 0.71 18.03
CA ILE A 141 -9.66 1.87 17.98
C ILE A 141 -11.12 1.44 18.13
N ILE A 142 -11.51 0.35 17.46
CA ILE A 142 -12.88 -0.19 17.55
C ILE A 142 -13.11 -0.81 18.94
N ARG A 143 -12.12 -1.55 19.45
CA ARG A 143 -12.19 -2.16 20.79
C ARG A 143 -12.30 -1.14 21.91
N SER A 144 -11.61 0.00 21.80
CA SER A 144 -11.69 1.08 22.79
C SER A 144 -13.09 1.69 22.94
N LYS A 145 -14.03 1.35 22.03
CA LYS A 145 -15.44 1.73 22.09
C LYS A 145 -16.31 0.75 22.89
N GLY A 146 -15.69 -0.17 23.64
CA GLY A 146 -16.40 -1.15 24.49
C GLY A 146 -16.79 -2.45 23.76
N LEU A 147 -16.32 -2.68 22.56
CA LEU A 147 -16.57 -3.92 21.82
C LEU A 147 -15.60 -5.04 22.22
N SER A 148 -16.07 -6.28 22.17
CA SER A 148 -15.25 -7.46 22.36
C SER A 148 -14.23 -7.64 21.22
N PHE A 149 -13.21 -8.48 21.43
CA PHE A 149 -12.23 -8.81 20.38
C PHE A 149 -12.87 -9.36 19.11
N ALA A 150 -13.87 -10.22 19.25
CA ALA A 150 -14.56 -10.82 18.12
C ALA A 150 -15.37 -9.78 17.33
N GLU A 151 -16.13 -8.93 18.02
CA GLU A 151 -16.89 -7.85 17.40
C GLU A 151 -15.97 -6.85 16.69
N ALA A 152 -14.88 -6.42 17.35
CA ALA A 152 -13.90 -5.52 16.74
C ALA A 152 -13.28 -6.12 15.46
N GLY A 153 -13.06 -7.43 15.45
CA GLY A 153 -12.61 -8.15 14.27
C GLY A 153 -13.62 -8.08 13.10
N TYR A 154 -14.91 -8.28 13.38
CA TYR A 154 -15.96 -8.16 12.36
C TYR A 154 -16.07 -6.74 11.80
N TRP A 155 -16.02 -5.74 12.66
CA TRP A 155 -16.04 -4.35 12.23
C TRP A 155 -14.79 -3.99 11.39
N ALA A 156 -13.62 -4.45 11.77
CA ALA A 156 -12.37 -4.24 11.03
C ALA A 156 -12.34 -4.98 9.67
N ALA A 157 -13.19 -5.98 9.46
CA ALA A 157 -13.33 -6.65 8.17
C ALA A 157 -14.05 -5.78 7.12
N ILE A 158 -14.93 -4.84 7.55
CA ILE A 158 -15.69 -3.96 6.64
C ILE A 158 -14.76 -3.19 5.69
N PRO A 159 -13.80 -2.38 6.18
CA PRO A 159 -12.93 -1.63 5.29
C PRO A 159 -12.03 -2.52 4.44
N THR A 160 -11.67 -3.70 4.91
CA THR A 160 -10.89 -4.66 4.11
C THR A 160 -11.68 -5.15 2.91
N THR A 161 -12.94 -5.54 3.11
CA THR A 161 -13.83 -5.97 2.03
C THR A 161 -14.09 -4.85 1.02
N VAL A 162 -14.41 -3.64 1.51
CA VAL A 162 -14.62 -2.47 0.66
C VAL A 162 -13.36 -2.08 -0.09
N SER A 163 -12.17 -2.21 0.52
CA SER A 163 -10.90 -1.88 -0.14
C SER A 163 -10.60 -2.78 -1.34
N ILE A 164 -10.96 -4.05 -1.28
CA ILE A 164 -10.81 -4.97 -2.43
C ILE A 164 -11.66 -4.49 -3.61
N MET A 165 -12.93 -4.17 -3.35
CA MET A 165 -13.82 -3.64 -4.39
C MET A 165 -13.32 -2.30 -4.94
N SER A 166 -12.88 -1.42 -4.06
CA SER A 166 -12.32 -0.12 -4.40
C SER A 166 -11.08 -0.25 -5.29
N ALA A 167 -10.14 -1.13 -4.94
CA ALA A 167 -8.92 -1.38 -5.70
C ALA A 167 -9.19 -1.88 -7.12
N LEU A 168 -10.27 -2.64 -7.32
CA LEU A 168 -10.64 -3.19 -8.62
C LEU A 168 -11.40 -2.18 -9.51
N LEU A 169 -12.26 -1.37 -8.89
CA LEU A 169 -13.21 -0.53 -9.64
C LEU A 169 -12.72 0.91 -9.83
N ILE A 170 -12.23 1.55 -8.78
CA ILE A 170 -11.93 2.99 -8.80
C ILE A 170 -10.80 3.37 -9.75
N PRO A 171 -9.67 2.62 -9.85
CA PRO A 171 -8.61 2.98 -10.80
C PRO A 171 -9.08 2.96 -12.26
N ARG A 172 -10.08 2.14 -12.59
CA ARG A 172 -10.69 2.12 -13.93
C ARG A 172 -11.52 3.37 -14.23
N LEU A 173 -12.11 3.98 -13.21
CA LEU A 173 -12.86 5.23 -13.30
C LEU A 173 -11.95 6.46 -13.27
N ALA A 174 -10.72 6.32 -12.77
CA ALA A 174 -9.72 7.36 -12.69
C ALA A 174 -8.99 7.55 -14.02
N THR A 175 -9.73 7.93 -15.08
CA THR A 175 -9.15 8.33 -16.38
C THR A 175 -8.26 9.56 -16.20
N ALA A 176 -7.36 9.85 -17.15
CA ALA A 176 -6.44 10.99 -17.07
C ALA A 176 -7.14 12.30 -16.71
N GLU A 177 -8.32 12.56 -17.32
CA GLU A 177 -9.11 13.78 -17.10
C GLU A 177 -9.79 13.84 -15.72
N ARG A 178 -10.12 12.69 -15.12
CA ARG A 178 -10.89 12.60 -13.87
C ARG A 178 -10.02 12.28 -12.66
N ARG A 179 -8.74 12.02 -12.85
CA ARG A 179 -7.84 11.49 -11.84
C ARG A 179 -7.68 12.40 -10.63
N MET A 180 -7.58 13.71 -10.87
CA MET A 180 -7.53 14.73 -9.80
C MET A 180 -8.83 14.74 -8.99
N LEU A 181 -9.99 14.68 -9.66
CA LEU A 181 -11.30 14.61 -9.00
C LEU A 181 -11.43 13.33 -8.16
N VAL A 182 -11.07 12.18 -8.74
CA VAL A 182 -11.14 10.89 -8.04
C VAL A 182 -10.23 10.88 -6.81
N MET A 183 -9.00 11.39 -6.93
CA MET A 183 -8.10 11.53 -5.79
C MET A 183 -8.67 12.44 -4.71
N GLY A 184 -9.24 13.59 -5.09
CA GLY A 184 -9.89 14.51 -4.15
C GLY A 184 -11.05 13.85 -3.40
N LEU A 185 -11.91 13.11 -4.10
CA LEU A 185 -13.02 12.37 -3.49
C LEU A 185 -12.51 11.29 -2.53
N LEU A 186 -11.45 10.55 -2.88
CA LEU A 186 -10.85 9.55 -2.00
C LEU A 186 -10.25 10.18 -0.73
N ILE A 187 -9.60 11.34 -0.85
CA ILE A 187 -9.07 12.06 0.33
C ILE A 187 -10.22 12.58 1.21
N VAL A 188 -11.30 13.07 0.62
CA VAL A 188 -12.51 13.47 1.37
C VAL A 188 -13.13 12.25 2.06
N CYS A 189 -13.22 11.10 1.40
CA CYS A 189 -13.64 9.85 2.05
C CYS A 189 -12.74 9.48 3.23
N ALA A 190 -11.41 9.61 3.08
CA ALA A 190 -10.46 9.36 4.16
C ALA A 190 -10.68 10.30 5.36
N GLY A 191 -10.83 11.60 5.11
CA GLY A 191 -11.13 12.58 6.16
C GLY A 191 -12.50 12.36 6.82
N GLY A 192 -13.53 12.06 6.04
CA GLY A 192 -14.85 11.69 6.57
C GLY A 192 -14.80 10.42 7.42
N ALA A 193 -14.00 9.44 7.03
CA ALA A 193 -13.78 8.22 7.81
C ALA A 193 -13.17 8.53 9.19
N THR A 194 -12.12 9.37 9.25
CA THR A 194 -11.49 9.72 10.54
C THR A 194 -12.46 10.46 11.49
N ILE A 195 -13.32 11.32 10.95
CA ILE A 195 -14.35 12.01 11.74
C ILE A 195 -15.38 11.00 12.27
N LEU A 196 -15.87 10.10 11.42
CA LEU A 196 -16.88 9.11 11.82
C LEU A 196 -16.31 8.02 12.74
N LEU A 197 -15.00 7.79 12.71
CA LEU A 197 -14.33 6.91 13.67
C LEU A 197 -14.36 7.44 15.12
N HIS A 198 -14.74 8.68 15.37
CA HIS A 198 -15.03 9.17 16.73
C HIS A 198 -16.38 8.69 17.28
N THR A 199 -17.31 8.26 16.42
CA THR A 199 -18.67 7.90 16.83
C THR A 199 -18.73 6.55 17.55
N ALA A 200 -19.81 6.34 18.31
CA ALA A 200 -20.12 5.06 18.94
C ALA A 200 -20.42 3.98 17.89
N PRO A 201 -20.33 2.68 18.25
CA PRO A 201 -20.73 1.59 17.37
C PRO A 201 -22.15 1.74 16.85
N GLY A 202 -22.33 1.66 15.52
CA GLY A 202 -23.60 1.84 14.87
C GLY A 202 -23.44 2.21 13.37
N LEU A 203 -24.51 2.69 12.77
CA LEU A 203 -24.55 2.98 11.34
C LEU A 203 -23.49 4.02 10.90
N GLN A 204 -23.24 5.03 11.73
CA GLN A 204 -22.25 6.07 11.46
C GLN A 204 -20.83 5.49 11.41
N LEU A 205 -20.47 4.64 12.37
CA LEU A 205 -19.19 3.94 12.38
C LEU A 205 -19.06 3.02 11.14
N ALA A 206 -20.10 2.24 10.81
CA ALA A 206 -20.12 1.38 9.64
C ALA A 206 -19.86 2.18 8.35
N PHE A 207 -20.53 3.32 8.20
CA PHE A 207 -20.35 4.21 7.07
C PHE A 207 -18.92 4.79 7.02
N GLY A 208 -18.36 5.20 8.17
CA GLY A 208 -16.97 5.64 8.27
C GLY A 208 -15.97 4.56 7.84
N LEU A 209 -16.20 3.30 8.23
CA LEU A 209 -15.38 2.17 7.82
C LEU A 209 -15.49 1.87 6.32
N CYS A 210 -16.67 2.05 5.73
CA CYS A 210 -16.84 1.97 4.27
C CYS A 210 -16.05 3.07 3.55
N LEU A 211 -16.13 4.31 4.02
CA LEU A 211 -15.34 5.42 3.46
C LEU A 211 -13.83 5.16 3.57
N GLN A 212 -13.38 4.65 4.72
CA GLN A 212 -11.97 4.26 4.91
C GLN A 212 -11.55 3.18 3.92
N GLY A 213 -12.39 2.16 3.71
CA GLY A 213 -12.13 1.10 2.74
C GLY A 213 -12.02 1.62 1.30
N LEU A 214 -12.90 2.56 0.90
CA LEU A 214 -12.82 3.21 -0.42
C LEU A 214 -11.49 3.94 -0.60
N ALA A 215 -11.11 4.76 0.36
CA ALA A 215 -9.86 5.51 0.32
C ALA A 215 -8.64 4.57 0.28
N ARG A 216 -8.58 3.62 1.21
CA ARG A 216 -7.47 2.67 1.35
C ARG A 216 -7.22 1.85 0.08
N GLY A 217 -8.27 1.38 -0.58
CA GLY A 217 -8.15 0.50 -1.75
C GLY A 217 -7.59 1.20 -2.99
N ALA A 218 -7.85 2.48 -3.18
CA ALA A 218 -7.58 3.14 -4.45
C ALA A 218 -6.57 4.28 -4.41
N MET A 219 -6.39 4.97 -3.27
CA MET A 219 -5.54 6.18 -3.19
C MET A 219 -4.11 5.94 -3.68
N MET A 220 -3.47 4.85 -3.25
CA MET A 220 -2.11 4.52 -3.66
C MET A 220 -2.01 4.32 -5.18
N THR A 221 -2.92 3.54 -5.75
CA THR A 221 -2.92 3.25 -7.19
C THR A 221 -3.17 4.51 -8.01
N VAL A 222 -4.11 5.35 -7.59
CA VAL A 222 -4.40 6.62 -8.28
C VAL A 222 -3.22 7.58 -8.18
N ALA A 223 -2.55 7.69 -7.01
CA ALA A 223 -1.35 8.51 -6.84
C ALA A 223 -0.19 8.04 -7.74
N LEU A 224 0.00 6.73 -7.85
CA LEU A 224 1.04 6.17 -8.72
C LEU A 224 0.73 6.44 -10.21
N LEU A 225 -0.54 6.35 -10.61
CA LEU A 225 -0.97 6.73 -11.95
C LEU A 225 -0.72 8.22 -12.22
N MET A 226 -1.01 9.10 -11.26
CA MET A 226 -0.71 10.53 -11.37
C MET A 226 0.79 10.77 -11.58
N LEU A 227 1.65 10.04 -10.84
CA LEU A 227 3.10 10.16 -10.96
C LEU A 227 3.61 9.80 -12.35
N VAL A 228 3.14 8.70 -12.92
CA VAL A 228 3.60 8.20 -14.23
C VAL A 228 3.19 9.13 -15.37
N GLU A 229 2.11 9.88 -15.22
CA GLU A 229 1.60 10.81 -16.22
C GLU A 229 2.23 12.21 -16.15
N ILE A 230 3.05 12.50 -15.13
CA ILE A 230 3.77 13.77 -15.08
C ILE A 230 4.66 13.90 -16.32
N PRO A 231 4.61 15.05 -17.04
CA PRO A 231 5.54 15.32 -18.11
C PRO A 231 6.99 15.08 -17.67
N ASN A 232 7.79 14.49 -18.53
CA ASN A 232 9.18 14.08 -18.26
C ASN A 232 9.37 12.83 -17.36
N VAL A 233 8.32 12.23 -16.78
CA VAL A 233 8.39 10.89 -16.18
C VAL A 233 8.17 9.84 -17.25
N GLY A 234 6.97 9.72 -17.74
CA GLY A 234 6.60 8.80 -18.81
C GLY A 234 6.93 7.32 -18.57
N PRO A 235 6.59 6.42 -19.50
CA PRO A 235 6.80 4.98 -19.33
C PRO A 235 8.27 4.58 -19.15
N LYS A 236 9.21 5.31 -19.77
CA LYS A 236 10.65 4.99 -19.71
C LYS A 236 11.25 5.18 -18.31
N ARG A 237 10.73 6.14 -17.53
CA ARG A 237 11.21 6.46 -16.18
C ARG A 237 10.25 6.00 -15.08
N ALA A 238 9.15 5.35 -15.43
CA ALA A 238 8.12 4.91 -14.49
C ALA A 238 8.68 3.99 -13.39
N GLY A 239 9.64 3.13 -13.69
CA GLY A 239 10.28 2.27 -12.70
C GLY A 239 11.06 3.07 -11.65
N THR A 240 11.88 4.04 -12.06
CA THR A 240 12.65 4.91 -11.14
C THR A 240 11.71 5.82 -10.35
N ALA A 241 10.69 6.38 -11.00
CA ALA A 241 9.68 7.20 -10.34
C ALA A 241 8.87 6.41 -9.31
N GLY A 242 8.47 5.17 -9.65
CA GLY A 242 7.82 4.26 -8.71
C GLY A 242 8.70 3.90 -7.52
N GLY A 243 10.00 3.67 -7.75
CA GLY A 243 10.98 3.47 -6.67
C GLY A 243 11.06 4.67 -5.71
N LEU A 244 11.13 5.89 -6.26
CA LEU A 244 11.06 7.13 -5.47
C LEU A 244 9.78 7.23 -4.67
N PHE A 245 8.63 6.93 -5.30
CA PHE A 245 7.32 6.97 -4.68
C PHE A 245 7.25 6.04 -3.47
N PHE A 246 7.63 4.78 -3.62
CA PHE A 246 7.59 3.83 -2.52
C PHE A 246 8.63 4.16 -1.43
N THR A 247 9.81 4.63 -1.79
CA THR A 247 10.81 5.08 -0.80
C THR A 247 10.28 6.22 0.06
N ALA A 248 9.63 7.22 -0.54
CA ALA A 248 8.98 8.29 0.20
C ALA A 248 7.77 7.76 1.01
N ALA A 249 6.93 6.96 0.40
CA ALA A 249 5.73 6.39 1.01
C ALA A 249 6.03 5.60 2.29
N GLU A 250 7.11 4.81 2.31
CA GLU A 250 7.49 4.00 3.48
C GLU A 250 7.88 4.85 4.69
N ILE A 251 8.31 6.09 4.50
CA ILE A 251 8.49 7.03 5.62
C ILE A 251 7.15 7.19 6.36
N GLY A 252 6.06 7.42 5.61
CA GLY A 252 4.71 7.47 6.17
C GLY A 252 4.25 6.12 6.73
N GLY A 253 4.57 5.04 6.03
CA GLY A 253 4.21 3.67 6.41
C GLY A 253 4.78 3.26 7.78
N VAL A 254 6.01 3.65 8.07
CA VAL A 254 6.67 3.40 9.36
C VAL A 254 6.21 4.39 10.44
N THR A 255 6.17 5.69 10.10
CA THR A 255 5.86 6.73 11.08
C THR A 255 4.39 6.75 11.48
N GLY A 256 3.47 6.35 10.59
CA GLY A 256 2.03 6.33 10.86
C GLY A 256 1.65 5.51 12.10
N PRO A 257 1.90 4.20 12.12
CA PRO A 257 1.58 3.38 13.29
C PRO A 257 2.33 3.81 14.55
N LEU A 258 3.58 4.25 14.41
CA LEU A 258 4.42 4.68 15.53
C LEU A 258 3.88 5.94 16.20
N VAL A 259 3.50 6.95 15.41
CA VAL A 259 2.98 8.22 15.94
C VAL A 259 1.58 8.02 16.54
N ILE A 260 0.71 7.19 15.92
CA ILE A 260 -0.59 6.86 16.50
C ILE A 260 -0.43 6.20 17.87
N GLY A 261 0.48 5.23 17.99
CA GLY A 261 0.75 4.57 19.27
C GLY A 261 1.31 5.54 20.31
N LEU A 262 2.26 6.37 19.95
CA LEU A 262 2.80 7.39 20.85
C LEU A 262 1.73 8.37 21.33
N LEU A 263 0.89 8.85 20.44
CA LEU A 263 -0.21 9.76 20.81
C LEU A 263 -1.26 9.07 21.69
N HIS A 264 -1.53 7.77 21.45
CA HIS A 264 -2.38 6.98 22.31
C HIS A 264 -1.83 6.90 23.74
N ASP A 265 -0.53 6.56 23.88
CA ASP A 265 0.12 6.44 25.19
C ASP A 265 0.19 7.78 25.96
N LEU A 266 0.29 8.90 25.22
CA LEU A 266 0.34 10.25 25.81
C LEU A 266 -1.04 10.81 26.18
N SER A 267 -2.13 10.33 25.57
CA SER A 267 -3.47 10.92 25.71
C SER A 267 -4.53 9.96 26.26
N ASP A 268 -4.13 8.73 26.62
CA ASP A 268 -5.01 7.66 27.09
C ASP A 268 -6.20 7.39 26.13
N GLY A 269 -5.98 7.55 24.82
CA GLY A 269 -7.02 7.30 23.83
C GLY A 269 -6.65 7.66 22.39
N PHE A 270 -7.55 7.38 21.46
CA PHE A 270 -7.31 7.56 20.02
C PHE A 270 -7.83 8.91 19.46
N SER A 271 -8.44 9.76 20.28
CA SER A 271 -9.08 10.98 19.78
C SER A 271 -8.09 11.94 19.12
N ILE A 272 -6.92 12.16 19.73
CA ILE A 272 -5.86 13.01 19.18
C ILE A 272 -5.30 12.40 17.90
N SER A 273 -5.09 11.09 17.87
CA SER A 273 -4.59 10.37 16.68
C SER A 273 -5.56 10.49 15.50
N LEU A 274 -6.86 10.34 15.74
CA LEU A 274 -7.88 10.49 14.69
C LEU A 274 -7.97 11.93 14.18
N THR A 275 -7.86 12.92 15.06
CA THR A 275 -7.82 14.34 14.69
C THR A 275 -6.57 14.66 13.84
N MET A 276 -5.43 14.12 14.22
CA MET A 276 -4.19 14.24 13.43
C MET A 276 -4.35 13.62 12.04
N LEU A 277 -4.97 12.45 11.92
CA LEU A 277 -5.25 11.84 10.63
C LEU A 277 -6.18 12.69 9.77
N SER A 278 -7.18 13.35 10.38
CA SER A 278 -8.02 14.33 9.67
C SER A 278 -7.21 15.50 9.15
N PHE A 279 -6.26 16.00 9.94
CA PHE A 279 -5.35 17.07 9.51
C PHE A 279 -4.43 16.62 8.35
N ILE A 280 -3.94 15.37 8.37
CA ILE A 280 -3.18 14.81 7.25
C ILE A 280 -4.04 14.74 5.99
N CYS A 281 -5.30 14.35 6.08
CA CYS A 281 -6.21 14.39 4.94
C CYS A 281 -6.40 15.82 4.40
N PHE A 282 -6.50 16.82 5.28
CA PHE A 282 -6.52 18.22 4.86
C PHE A 282 -5.24 18.63 4.12
N LEU A 283 -4.06 18.26 4.65
CA LEU A 283 -2.78 18.53 3.96
C LEU A 283 -2.71 17.84 2.60
N LEU A 284 -3.23 16.62 2.48
CA LEU A 284 -3.31 15.92 1.19
C LEU A 284 -4.19 16.67 0.18
N LEU A 285 -5.31 17.28 0.61
CA LEU A 285 -6.13 18.13 -0.27
C LEU A 285 -5.37 19.39 -0.71
N VAL A 286 -4.61 20.01 0.19
CA VAL A 286 -3.75 21.17 -0.14
C VAL A 286 -2.69 20.77 -1.16
N LEU A 287 -2.00 19.64 -0.97
CA LEU A 287 -1.01 19.14 -1.92
C LEU A 287 -1.64 18.82 -3.28
N LEU A 288 -2.83 18.22 -3.29
CA LEU A 288 -3.57 17.95 -4.51
C LEU A 288 -3.92 19.24 -5.25
N PHE A 289 -4.36 20.27 -4.54
CA PHE A 289 -4.63 21.59 -5.10
C PHE A 289 -3.35 22.23 -5.68
N LEU A 290 -2.23 22.19 -4.96
CA LEU A 290 -0.94 22.67 -5.47
C LEU A 290 -0.49 21.92 -6.73
N LEU A 291 -0.78 20.63 -6.83
CA LEU A 291 -0.50 19.83 -8.02
C LEU A 291 -1.38 20.25 -9.21
N SER A 292 -2.61 20.69 -8.97
CA SER A 292 -3.52 21.16 -10.03
C SER A 292 -3.18 22.55 -10.58
N CYS A 293 -2.44 23.36 -9.80
CA CYS A 293 -2.03 24.70 -10.17
C CYS A 293 -0.65 24.78 -10.85
N GLY A 294 0.11 23.72 -10.86
CA GLY A 294 1.47 23.67 -11.41
C GLY A 294 1.59 22.71 -12.57
#